data_bd8470bfdfe2e5db11f6693d79970d6e
#
_entry.id   bd8470bfdfe2e5db11f6693d79970d6e
#
_cell.length_a   1.000
_cell.length_b   1.000
_cell.length_c   1.000
_cell.angle_alpha   90.00
_cell.angle_beta   90.00
_cell.angle_gamma   90.00
#
_symmetry.space_group_name_H-M   'P 1'
#
loop_
_entity.id
_entity.type
_entity.pdbx_description
1 polymer ?
#
loop_
_entity_poly.entity_id
_entity_poly.type
_entity_poly.pdbx_seq_one_letter_code
_entity_poly.pdbx_strand_id
1 'polypeptide(L)'
;MATKYFTPEFRSDANYTIDMNHPEDDTLGGSTETFRSDEWQLEQISIGGDIRIDNVRGRFLCLCGGLWAVTTTRNDPSVVRGSWDLSGAYKYVAEGWGGYHWNYAHGVNLDAGIFVSYIGLFSYYNFDNWTYQPSFVSSNTPWFFNGIRLQYFPTSKLKIEPWYINGWQTYARANGKPGLGGQVLWRPTNWFELVSNNYGLGEDDTLEQQSQLYGGTGATRSRVHTDNSIELKYYDKPKNFMDKMAFTLTGDLGCEYGGGPAGGAYPTNGLSPEKGTSDTYSGGVNCHSSRNGLPKQAFAGWMAYQRFWFRKDVWAITLGGGQMTNQGRYLTLLPPINAATAVTGTPYFTENPGDRAQMHDGTFTLDYMPSQFITFRWETGYRFSDIPYWTGHGGITPPGGNNGSPADYQCAAGGDAGAGYFPTAAGAAAGFTTGQAQAISNCIGAGQNAGGSGTNALWWPDLRKDQTVATMAIMVRF
;
A
#
# COMPACT_ATOMS: atom_id res chain seq x y z
N MET A 1 -29.55 -13.07 7.28
CA MET A 1 -30.90 -13.20 6.69
C MET A 1 -30.81 -12.96 5.19
N ALA A 2 -30.35 -13.94 4.46
CA ALA A 2 -30.36 -13.86 3.00
C ALA A 2 -31.79 -13.91 2.49
N THR A 3 -32.12 -13.01 1.57
CA THR A 3 -33.36 -13.10 0.80
C THR A 3 -33.07 -13.81 -0.53
N LYS A 4 -34.09 -14.13 -1.30
CA LYS A 4 -33.92 -14.75 -2.61
C LYS A 4 -32.98 -13.94 -3.56
N TYR A 5 -32.92 -12.62 -3.35
CA TYR A 5 -32.25 -11.70 -4.27
C TYR A 5 -31.09 -10.92 -3.63
N PHE A 6 -30.96 -10.94 -2.33
CA PHE A 6 -29.97 -10.17 -1.58
C PHE A 6 -29.36 -10.97 -0.45
N THR A 7 -28.04 -11.06 -0.43
CA THR A 7 -27.26 -11.63 0.68
C THR A 7 -26.60 -10.49 1.43
N PRO A 8 -27.07 -10.13 2.62
CA PRO A 8 -26.49 -9.04 3.39
C PRO A 8 -25.10 -9.39 3.91
N GLU A 9 -24.27 -8.38 4.11
CA GLU A 9 -22.95 -8.48 4.69
C GLU A 9 -22.72 -7.32 5.66
N PHE A 10 -22.11 -7.64 6.80
CA PHE A 10 -21.59 -6.69 7.76
C PHE A 10 -20.14 -7.02 8.09
N ARG A 11 -19.29 -5.99 8.19
CA ARG A 11 -17.91 -6.12 8.64
C ARG A 11 -17.59 -5.05 9.67
N SER A 12 -16.85 -5.43 10.70
CA SER A 12 -16.25 -4.51 11.66
C SER A 12 -14.85 -4.99 12.01
N ASP A 13 -13.91 -4.06 12.03
CA ASP A 13 -12.52 -4.30 12.39
C ASP A 13 -12.04 -3.19 13.31
N ALA A 14 -11.67 -3.57 14.51
CA ALA A 14 -11.12 -2.66 15.51
C ALA A 14 -9.83 -3.24 16.11
N ASN A 15 -8.84 -2.40 16.29
CA ASN A 15 -7.56 -2.81 16.85
C ASN A 15 -7.01 -1.83 17.89
N TYR A 16 -6.04 -2.34 18.64
CA TYR A 16 -5.11 -1.57 19.46
C TYR A 16 -3.70 -2.01 19.07
N THR A 17 -2.91 -1.08 18.59
CA THR A 17 -1.53 -1.35 18.17
C THR A 17 -0.57 -0.53 19.02
N ILE A 18 0.51 -1.17 19.47
CA ILE A 18 1.62 -0.53 20.17
C ILE A 18 2.79 -0.47 19.21
N ASP A 19 3.35 0.72 19.00
CA ASP A 19 4.65 0.91 18.34
C ASP A 19 5.73 1.06 19.39
N MET A 20 6.69 0.12 19.41
CA MET A 20 7.79 0.18 20.40
C MET A 20 8.77 1.33 20.16
N ASN A 21 8.66 2.02 19.04
CA ASN A 21 9.40 3.26 18.80
C ASN A 21 8.80 4.46 19.55
N HIS A 22 7.54 4.38 19.96
CA HIS A 22 6.81 5.43 20.71
C HIS A 22 6.96 6.82 20.08
N PRO A 23 6.52 7.04 18.83
CA PRO A 23 6.47 8.37 18.26
C PRO A 23 5.51 9.27 19.06
N GLU A 24 5.82 10.55 19.19
CA GLU A 24 5.00 11.48 19.98
C GLU A 24 3.61 11.71 19.38
N ASP A 25 3.48 11.58 18.05
CA ASP A 25 2.25 11.76 17.32
C ASP A 25 1.47 10.45 17.09
N ASP A 26 1.91 9.35 17.69
CA ASP A 26 1.31 8.02 17.57
C ASP A 26 1.18 7.52 16.12
N THR A 27 1.91 8.08 15.18
CA THR A 27 1.84 7.68 13.77
C THR A 27 2.61 6.41 13.50
N LEU A 28 1.94 5.41 12.94
CA LEU A 28 2.53 4.16 12.51
C LEU A 28 2.89 4.22 11.02
N GLY A 29 4.15 4.51 10.72
CA GLY A 29 4.62 4.57 9.34
C GLY A 29 4.77 3.19 8.70
N GLY A 30 4.65 3.13 7.37
CA GLY A 30 4.88 1.89 6.60
C GLY A 30 3.81 0.83 6.75
N SER A 31 2.62 1.21 7.18
CA SER A 31 1.47 0.33 7.27
C SER A 31 0.32 0.85 6.42
N THR A 32 -0.46 -0.06 5.88
CA THR A 32 -1.68 0.23 5.14
C THR A 32 -2.94 -0.27 5.87
N GLU A 33 -2.77 -1.00 6.95
CA GLU A 33 -3.85 -1.62 7.72
C GLU A 33 -4.11 -0.94 9.07
N THR A 34 -3.09 -0.30 9.63
CA THR A 34 -3.23 0.55 10.83
C THR A 34 -2.21 1.68 10.75
N PHE A 35 -2.61 2.87 11.16
CA PHE A 35 -1.85 4.10 10.91
C PHE A 35 -1.44 4.82 12.18
N ARG A 36 -1.98 4.40 13.32
CA ARG A 36 -1.71 4.98 14.62
C ARG A 36 -1.44 3.90 15.64
N SER A 37 -0.73 4.24 16.69
CA SER A 37 -0.43 3.38 17.82
C SER A 37 -1.01 3.94 19.12
N ASP A 38 -0.94 3.12 20.15
CA ASP A 38 -1.25 3.45 21.54
C ASP A 38 -2.69 3.93 21.79
N GLU A 39 -3.61 3.64 20.85
CA GLU A 39 -5.05 3.93 20.97
C GLU A 39 -5.90 2.82 20.34
N TRP A 40 -7.17 2.72 20.77
CA TRP A 40 -8.15 1.89 20.06
C TRP A 40 -8.57 2.57 18.76
N GLN A 41 -8.52 1.81 17.67
CA GLN A 41 -8.88 2.29 16.34
C GLN A 41 -9.99 1.45 15.76
N LEU A 42 -10.92 2.10 15.07
CA LEU A 42 -11.87 1.46 14.18
C LEU A 42 -11.33 1.56 12.75
N GLU A 43 -10.80 0.46 12.24
CA GLU A 43 -10.27 0.42 10.86
C GLU A 43 -11.39 0.38 9.84
N GLN A 44 -12.37 -0.45 10.10
CA GLN A 44 -13.47 -0.66 9.18
C GLN A 44 -14.80 -0.85 9.92
N ILE A 45 -15.84 -0.23 9.39
CA ILE A 45 -17.22 -0.64 9.56
C ILE A 45 -17.92 -0.59 8.20
N SER A 46 -18.49 -1.71 7.79
CA SER A 46 -19.07 -1.87 6.45
C SER A 46 -20.41 -2.58 6.52
N ILE A 47 -21.35 -2.10 5.72
CA ILE A 47 -22.66 -2.71 5.54
C ILE A 47 -22.96 -2.76 4.04
N GLY A 48 -23.53 -3.87 3.60
CA GLY A 48 -23.91 -4.04 2.21
C GLY A 48 -24.30 -5.47 1.88
N GLY A 49 -23.89 -5.93 0.72
CA GLY A 49 -24.10 -7.32 0.33
C GLY A 49 -24.15 -7.52 -1.19
N ASP A 50 -24.42 -8.76 -1.55
CA ASP A 50 -24.53 -9.21 -2.93
C ASP A 50 -25.98 -9.22 -3.40
N ILE A 51 -26.19 -8.74 -4.62
CA ILE A 51 -27.48 -8.74 -5.32
C ILE A 51 -27.40 -9.75 -6.47
N ARG A 52 -28.41 -10.60 -6.57
CA ARG A 52 -28.57 -11.52 -7.69
C ARG A 52 -30.04 -11.67 -8.07
N ILE A 53 -30.37 -11.25 -9.28
CA ILE A 53 -31.72 -11.37 -9.87
C ILE A 53 -31.55 -11.99 -11.25
N ASP A 54 -31.93 -13.25 -11.39
CA ASP A 54 -31.66 -14.05 -12.59
C ASP A 54 -30.16 -14.02 -12.97
N ASN A 55 -29.85 -13.46 -14.13
CA ASN A 55 -28.47 -13.30 -14.59
C ASN A 55 -27.86 -11.94 -14.23
N VAL A 56 -28.65 -11.02 -13.70
CA VAL A 56 -28.14 -9.72 -13.21
C VAL A 56 -27.49 -9.93 -11.86
N ARG A 57 -26.31 -9.39 -11.71
CA ARG A 57 -25.51 -9.46 -10.46
C ARG A 57 -25.02 -8.09 -10.07
N GLY A 58 -24.78 -7.91 -8.82
CA GLY A 58 -24.20 -6.69 -8.29
C GLY A 58 -23.74 -6.86 -6.87
N ARG A 59 -22.94 -5.93 -6.41
CA ARG A 59 -22.49 -5.84 -5.04
C ARG A 59 -22.42 -4.37 -4.65
N PHE A 60 -22.85 -4.09 -3.47
CA PHE A 60 -22.62 -2.83 -2.81
C PHE A 60 -22.12 -3.11 -1.40
N LEU A 61 -21.00 -2.54 -1.05
CA LEU A 61 -20.46 -2.56 0.31
C LEU A 61 -20.00 -1.14 0.65
N CYS A 62 -20.67 -0.50 1.61
CA CYS A 62 -20.22 0.79 2.09
C CYS A 62 -18.98 0.61 2.99
N LEU A 63 -18.10 1.58 2.96
CA LEU A 63 -17.12 1.82 3.98
C LEU A 63 -17.69 2.90 4.91
N CYS A 64 -18.68 2.51 5.74
CA CYS A 64 -19.53 3.43 6.45
C CYS A 64 -18.82 4.19 7.57
N GLY A 65 -17.57 3.83 7.86
CA GLY A 65 -16.70 4.50 8.83
C GLY A 65 -15.40 3.74 9.01
N GLY A 66 -14.55 4.31 9.84
CA GLY A 66 -13.23 3.78 10.12
C GLY A 66 -12.11 4.49 9.34
N LEU A 67 -10.88 4.20 9.72
CA LEU A 67 -9.71 4.85 9.17
C LEU A 67 -9.52 4.57 7.67
N TRP A 68 -9.97 3.43 7.20
CA TRP A 68 -9.88 3.07 5.77
C TRP A 68 -10.65 4.02 4.85
N ALA A 69 -11.76 4.59 5.31
CA ALA A 69 -12.47 5.62 4.53
C ALA A 69 -11.63 6.88 4.28
N VAL A 70 -10.66 7.13 5.14
CA VAL A 70 -9.72 8.26 5.01
C VAL A 70 -8.48 7.84 4.21
N THR A 71 -7.90 6.69 4.53
CA THR A 71 -6.60 6.27 4.02
C THR A 71 -6.68 5.84 2.56
N THR A 72 -7.70 5.06 2.19
CA THR A 72 -7.93 4.61 0.81
C THR A 72 -8.07 5.81 -0.13
N THR A 73 -8.86 6.79 0.27
CA THR A 73 -9.13 7.96 -0.58
C THR A 73 -7.94 8.89 -0.72
N ARG A 74 -7.06 8.96 0.27
CA ARG A 74 -5.85 9.78 0.19
C ARG A 74 -4.85 9.25 -0.84
N ASN A 75 -4.94 7.99 -1.19
CA ASN A 75 -4.14 7.39 -2.24
C ASN A 75 -4.76 7.52 -3.64
N ASP A 76 -5.93 8.17 -3.76
CA ASP A 76 -6.55 8.42 -5.04
C ASP A 76 -5.94 9.65 -5.71
N PRO A 77 -5.36 9.50 -6.89
CA PRO A 77 -4.78 10.60 -7.64
C PRO A 77 -5.78 11.44 -8.46
N SER A 78 -7.03 11.09 -8.54
CA SER A 78 -7.99 11.70 -9.47
C SER A 78 -8.23 13.20 -9.25
N VAL A 79 -8.00 13.71 -8.05
CA VAL A 79 -8.18 15.13 -7.67
C VAL A 79 -7.31 16.09 -8.49
N VAL A 80 -6.20 15.62 -9.03
CA VAL A 80 -5.23 16.46 -9.74
C VAL A 80 -5.70 16.81 -11.15
N ARG A 81 -6.66 16.06 -11.69
CA ARG A 81 -7.10 16.23 -13.07
C ARG A 81 -8.53 16.74 -13.18
N GLY A 82 -8.77 17.90 -12.67
CA GLY A 82 -10.08 18.54 -12.75
C GLY A 82 -10.49 19.20 -11.44
N SER A 83 -11.64 19.84 -11.43
CA SER A 83 -12.20 20.53 -10.25
C SER A 83 -12.98 19.59 -9.31
N TRP A 84 -13.04 18.30 -9.60
CA TRP A 84 -13.86 17.35 -8.86
C TRP A 84 -12.99 16.54 -7.90
N ASP A 85 -13.29 16.62 -6.62
CA ASP A 85 -12.76 15.70 -5.62
C ASP A 85 -13.57 14.40 -5.64
N LEU A 86 -13.15 13.45 -6.47
CA LEU A 86 -13.80 12.16 -6.56
C LEU A 86 -13.54 11.30 -5.33
N SER A 87 -12.43 11.51 -4.65
CA SER A 87 -12.17 10.85 -3.37
C SER A 87 -13.24 11.25 -2.34
N GLY A 88 -13.63 12.52 -2.28
CA GLY A 88 -14.74 12.99 -1.47
C GLY A 88 -16.07 12.34 -1.79
N ALA A 89 -16.31 12.02 -3.08
CA ALA A 89 -17.55 11.38 -3.54
C ALA A 89 -17.60 9.87 -3.22
N TYR A 90 -16.46 9.18 -3.33
CA TYR A 90 -16.41 7.71 -3.25
C TYR A 90 -15.79 7.13 -1.98
N LYS A 91 -15.29 7.94 -1.06
CA LYS A 91 -14.58 7.49 0.15
C LYS A 91 -15.34 6.48 1.01
N TYR A 92 -16.64 6.43 0.89
CA TYR A 92 -17.49 5.50 1.64
C TYR A 92 -17.97 4.29 0.80
N VAL A 93 -17.42 4.11 -0.39
CA VAL A 93 -17.75 2.98 -1.26
C VAL A 93 -16.54 2.05 -1.30
N ALA A 94 -16.59 0.95 -0.53
CA ALA A 94 -15.56 -0.10 -0.61
C ALA A 94 -15.70 -0.89 -1.92
N GLU A 95 -16.93 -1.30 -2.22
CA GLU A 95 -17.31 -1.95 -3.48
C GLU A 95 -18.65 -1.40 -3.96
N GLY A 96 -18.76 -1.15 -5.25
CA GLY A 96 -20.01 -0.69 -5.86
C GLY A 96 -20.00 -1.01 -7.36
N TRP A 97 -20.54 -2.19 -7.73
CA TRP A 97 -20.53 -2.63 -9.11
C TRP A 97 -21.80 -3.39 -9.47
N GLY A 98 -22.13 -3.35 -10.76
CA GLY A 98 -23.21 -4.13 -11.35
C GLY A 98 -22.72 -4.87 -12.59
N GLY A 99 -23.38 -5.98 -12.92
CA GLY A 99 -22.97 -6.79 -14.04
C GLY A 99 -23.97 -7.86 -14.44
N TYR A 100 -23.52 -8.67 -15.38
CA TYR A 100 -24.35 -9.72 -15.98
C TYR A 100 -23.57 -11.02 -16.11
N HIS A 101 -24.26 -12.14 -15.91
CA HIS A 101 -23.75 -13.50 -16.00
C HIS A 101 -24.29 -14.21 -17.24
N TRP A 102 -23.42 -14.87 -17.99
CA TRP A 102 -23.79 -15.79 -19.06
C TRP A 102 -23.37 -17.21 -18.71
N ASN A 103 -24.31 -18.15 -18.95
CA ASN A 103 -24.05 -19.59 -18.78
C ASN A 103 -23.27 -20.14 -20.01
N TYR A 104 -22.04 -19.68 -20.20
CA TYR A 104 -21.14 -20.18 -21.23
C TYR A 104 -19.92 -20.82 -20.57
N ALA A 105 -19.51 -22.02 -21.03
CA ALA A 105 -18.52 -22.86 -20.37
C ALA A 105 -18.88 -23.05 -18.87
N HIS A 106 -18.01 -22.62 -17.95
CA HIS A 106 -18.30 -22.63 -16.51
C HIS A 106 -18.70 -21.25 -15.98
N GLY A 107 -19.01 -20.33 -16.87
CA GLY A 107 -19.50 -19.00 -16.57
C GLY A 107 -18.68 -17.89 -17.22
N VAL A 108 -19.38 -16.82 -17.62
CA VAL A 108 -18.80 -15.55 -18.03
C VAL A 108 -19.51 -14.45 -17.29
N ASN A 109 -18.77 -13.53 -16.68
CA ASN A 109 -19.34 -12.35 -16.04
C ASN A 109 -18.71 -11.09 -16.64
N LEU A 110 -19.52 -10.08 -16.86
CA LEU A 110 -19.08 -8.72 -17.17
C LEU A 110 -19.61 -7.80 -16.10
N ASP A 111 -18.72 -7.16 -15.37
CA ASP A 111 -19.05 -6.27 -14.25
C ASP A 111 -18.40 -4.91 -14.46
N ALA A 112 -19.07 -3.83 -14.04
CA ALA A 112 -18.56 -2.46 -14.09
C ALA A 112 -18.81 -1.73 -12.77
N GLY A 113 -17.84 -0.93 -12.35
CA GLY A 113 -17.92 -0.15 -11.11
C GLY A 113 -16.63 -0.09 -10.33
N ILE A 114 -16.74 0.04 -9.01
CA ILE A 114 -15.67 0.08 -8.05
C ILE A 114 -15.51 -1.30 -7.41
N PHE A 115 -14.29 -1.80 -7.41
CA PHE A 115 -13.92 -3.13 -6.91
C PHE A 115 -12.75 -3.04 -5.96
N VAL A 116 -12.64 -3.98 -5.03
CA VAL A 116 -11.35 -4.25 -4.39
C VAL A 116 -10.33 -4.73 -5.41
N SER A 117 -9.06 -4.50 -5.14
CA SER A 117 -7.97 -4.89 -6.04
C SER A 117 -7.97 -6.38 -6.33
N TYR A 118 -7.57 -6.74 -7.55
CA TYR A 118 -7.23 -8.11 -7.91
C TYR A 118 -5.74 -8.41 -7.76
N ILE A 119 -4.92 -7.38 -7.52
CA ILE A 119 -3.47 -7.52 -7.34
C ILE A 119 -3.17 -7.77 -5.87
N GLY A 120 -2.30 -8.74 -5.61
CA GLY A 120 -1.95 -9.17 -4.27
C GLY A 120 -2.71 -10.43 -3.84
N LEU A 121 -2.06 -11.22 -2.99
CA LEU A 121 -2.66 -12.39 -2.37
C LEU A 121 -3.51 -12.01 -1.16
N PHE A 122 -3.10 -10.98 -0.42
CA PHE A 122 -3.85 -10.49 0.73
C PHE A 122 -5.08 -9.69 0.28
N SER A 123 -6.17 -9.93 0.98
CA SER A 123 -7.41 -9.19 0.78
C SER A 123 -7.28 -7.78 1.33
N TYR A 124 -8.03 -6.86 0.75
CA TYR A 124 -8.32 -5.55 1.33
C TYR A 124 -8.91 -5.63 2.76
N TYR A 125 -9.58 -6.74 3.08
CA TYR A 125 -10.24 -6.95 4.36
C TYR A 125 -9.39 -7.81 5.28
N ASN A 126 -8.95 -7.27 6.42
CA ASN A 126 -8.09 -7.95 7.38
C ASN A 126 -8.69 -9.25 7.94
N PHE A 127 -10.01 -9.34 8.05
CA PHE A 127 -10.68 -10.57 8.46
C PHE A 127 -10.33 -11.77 7.58
N ASP A 128 -10.08 -11.53 6.29
CA ASP A 128 -9.80 -12.57 5.32
C ASP A 128 -8.30 -12.94 5.24
N ASN A 129 -7.45 -12.16 5.90
CA ASN A 129 -5.99 -12.32 5.86
C ASN A 129 -5.47 -13.23 6.98
N TRP A 130 -4.30 -13.81 6.75
CA TRP A 130 -3.61 -14.63 7.75
C TRP A 130 -2.85 -13.84 8.79
N THR A 131 -2.56 -12.57 8.51
CA THR A 131 -1.92 -11.61 9.40
C THR A 131 -2.76 -10.34 9.45
N TYR A 132 -2.54 -9.50 10.44
CA TYR A 132 -3.17 -8.18 10.52
C TYR A 132 -2.38 -7.17 9.68
N GLN A 133 -1.07 -7.14 9.92
CA GLN A 133 -0.13 -6.35 9.14
C GLN A 133 0.61 -7.27 8.16
N PRO A 134 0.26 -7.25 6.87
CA PRO A 134 0.99 -8.02 5.88
C PRO A 134 2.39 -7.44 5.65
N SER A 135 3.21 -8.16 4.91
CA SER A 135 4.53 -7.69 4.48
C SER A 135 4.44 -6.36 3.70
N PHE A 136 5.52 -5.60 3.71
CA PHE A 136 5.68 -4.44 2.82
C PHE A 136 5.36 -4.73 1.36
N VAL A 137 5.58 -5.95 0.90
CA VAL A 137 5.24 -6.38 -0.46
C VAL A 137 3.76 -6.21 -0.71
N SER A 138 2.91 -6.71 0.19
CA SER A 138 1.46 -6.54 0.10
C SER A 138 1.01 -5.08 0.27
N SER A 139 1.63 -4.35 1.20
CA SER A 139 1.30 -2.93 1.43
C SER A 139 1.60 -2.03 0.22
N ASN A 140 2.40 -2.50 -0.74
CA ASN A 140 2.70 -1.80 -1.98
C ASN A 140 1.86 -2.26 -3.17
N THR A 141 0.73 -2.92 -2.93
CA THR A 141 -0.28 -3.25 -3.94
C THR A 141 -1.48 -2.30 -3.85
N PRO A 142 -2.25 -2.10 -4.92
CA PRO A 142 -3.38 -1.18 -4.89
C PRO A 142 -4.55 -1.76 -4.09
N TRP A 143 -5.34 -0.90 -3.48
CA TRP A 143 -6.49 -1.33 -2.67
C TRP A 143 -7.77 -1.48 -3.49
N PHE A 144 -7.96 -0.64 -4.50
CA PHE A 144 -9.18 -0.64 -5.30
C PHE A 144 -8.92 -0.32 -6.76
N PHE A 145 -9.89 -0.67 -7.59
CA PHE A 145 -9.94 -0.26 -8.99
C PHE A 145 -11.35 0.22 -9.35
N ASN A 146 -11.42 1.19 -10.25
CA ASN A 146 -12.65 1.62 -10.88
C ASN A 146 -12.59 1.34 -12.39
N GLY A 147 -13.53 0.58 -12.90
CA GLY A 147 -13.53 0.19 -14.31
C GLY A 147 -14.46 -0.97 -14.65
N ILE A 148 -14.00 -1.79 -15.56
CA ILE A 148 -14.72 -2.95 -16.08
C ILE A 148 -13.83 -4.18 -15.95
N ARG A 149 -14.41 -5.31 -15.50
CA ARG A 149 -13.78 -6.62 -15.54
C ARG A 149 -14.62 -7.63 -16.29
N LEU A 150 -13.95 -8.50 -17.01
CA LEU A 150 -14.55 -9.70 -17.59
C LEU A 150 -13.99 -10.91 -16.85
N GLN A 151 -14.84 -11.75 -16.27
CA GLN A 151 -14.43 -13.01 -15.68
C GLN A 151 -14.86 -14.15 -16.62
N TYR A 152 -13.91 -14.92 -17.08
CA TYR A 152 -14.15 -16.11 -17.89
C TYR A 152 -13.65 -17.37 -17.18
N PHE A 153 -14.52 -18.33 -17.03
CA PHE A 153 -14.23 -19.63 -16.41
C PHE A 153 -14.29 -20.73 -17.50
N PRO A 154 -13.18 -21.00 -18.21
CA PRO A 154 -13.15 -22.07 -19.20
C PRO A 154 -13.37 -23.45 -18.57
N THR A 155 -12.95 -23.62 -17.34
CA THR A 155 -13.18 -24.81 -16.52
C THR A 155 -13.52 -24.38 -15.08
N SER A 156 -14.00 -25.34 -14.26
CA SER A 156 -14.20 -25.11 -12.81
C SER A 156 -12.89 -24.84 -12.03
N LYS A 157 -11.73 -24.98 -12.68
CA LYS A 157 -10.39 -24.87 -12.08
C LYS A 157 -9.58 -23.71 -12.60
N LEU A 158 -10.06 -22.98 -13.59
CA LEU A 158 -9.35 -21.89 -14.24
C LEU A 158 -10.25 -20.68 -14.39
N LYS A 159 -9.79 -19.54 -13.90
CA LYS A 159 -10.38 -18.22 -14.14
C LYS A 159 -9.37 -17.37 -14.92
N ILE A 160 -9.84 -16.69 -15.95
CA ILE A 160 -9.11 -15.66 -16.70
C ILE A 160 -9.93 -14.37 -16.58
N GLU A 161 -9.30 -13.32 -16.12
CA GLU A 161 -10.00 -12.10 -15.73
C GLU A 161 -9.27 -10.85 -16.24
N PRO A 162 -9.48 -10.44 -17.51
CA PRO A 162 -8.98 -9.17 -18.00
C PRO A 162 -9.76 -7.99 -17.42
N TRP A 163 -9.04 -6.88 -17.25
CA TRP A 163 -9.53 -5.63 -16.69
C TRP A 163 -9.22 -4.44 -17.59
N TYR A 164 -10.20 -3.54 -17.68
CA TYR A 164 -10.05 -2.20 -18.25
C TYR A 164 -10.44 -1.18 -17.16
N ILE A 165 -9.50 -0.42 -16.68
CA ILE A 165 -9.62 0.40 -15.48
C ILE A 165 -9.14 1.82 -15.71
N ASN A 166 -9.48 2.73 -14.80
CA ASN A 166 -9.10 4.13 -14.90
C ASN A 166 -7.62 4.38 -14.62
N GLY A 167 -6.93 3.46 -13.98
CA GLY A 167 -5.53 3.53 -13.63
C GLY A 167 -5.25 2.79 -12.33
N TRP A 168 -4.03 2.92 -11.84
CA TRP A 168 -3.62 2.31 -10.58
C TRP A 168 -4.24 3.05 -9.39
N GLN A 169 -5.18 2.43 -8.70
CA GLN A 169 -5.81 2.96 -7.49
C GLN A 169 -6.39 4.38 -7.67
N THR A 170 -7.17 4.58 -8.71
CA THR A 170 -7.81 5.87 -8.99
C THR A 170 -9.27 5.72 -9.36
N TYR A 171 -10.12 6.62 -8.85
CA TYR A 171 -11.53 6.70 -9.23
C TYR A 171 -11.74 7.26 -10.63
N ALA A 172 -10.82 8.11 -11.11
CA ALA A 172 -10.84 8.64 -12.47
C ALA A 172 -9.45 8.52 -13.10
N ARG A 173 -9.39 8.72 -14.40
CA ARG A 173 -8.11 8.75 -15.11
C ARG A 173 -7.27 9.93 -14.66
N ALA A 174 -6.09 9.68 -14.13
CA ALA A 174 -5.17 10.72 -13.72
C ALA A 174 -4.49 11.39 -14.93
N ASN A 175 -4.19 10.65 -16.00
CA ASN A 175 -3.44 11.13 -17.17
C ASN A 175 -4.19 11.03 -18.51
N GLY A 176 -5.44 10.58 -18.49
CA GLY A 176 -6.24 10.40 -19.71
C GLY A 176 -6.05 9.06 -20.43
N LYS A 177 -5.19 8.19 -19.92
CA LYS A 177 -4.97 6.83 -20.43
C LYS A 177 -5.65 5.80 -19.54
N PRO A 178 -6.21 4.72 -20.08
CA PRO A 178 -6.76 3.63 -19.27
C PRO A 178 -5.66 2.72 -18.77
N GLY A 179 -5.91 2.09 -17.62
CA GLY A 179 -5.15 0.94 -17.17
C GLY A 179 -5.67 -0.35 -17.80
N LEU A 180 -4.76 -1.20 -18.20
CA LEU A 180 -5.07 -2.56 -18.64
C LEU A 180 -4.35 -3.56 -17.74
N GLY A 181 -5.06 -4.59 -17.33
CA GLY A 181 -4.49 -5.62 -16.49
C GLY A 181 -5.29 -6.91 -16.55
N GLY A 182 -4.98 -7.82 -15.64
CA GLY A 182 -5.73 -9.04 -15.53
C GLY A 182 -5.16 -10.01 -14.52
N GLN A 183 -6.00 -10.98 -14.17
CA GLN A 183 -5.67 -12.07 -13.28
C GLN A 183 -5.90 -13.40 -13.99
N VAL A 184 -4.99 -14.31 -13.79
CA VAL A 184 -5.20 -15.75 -14.04
C VAL A 184 -5.13 -16.47 -12.71
N LEU A 185 -6.20 -17.20 -12.37
CA LEU A 185 -6.26 -18.03 -11.17
C LEU A 185 -6.46 -19.47 -11.62
N TRP A 186 -5.54 -20.34 -11.23
CA TRP A 186 -5.56 -21.75 -11.57
C TRP A 186 -5.49 -22.62 -10.32
N ARG A 187 -6.57 -23.37 -10.08
CA ARG A 187 -6.74 -24.29 -8.94
C ARG A 187 -6.97 -25.70 -9.45
N PRO A 188 -5.90 -26.41 -9.92
CA PRO A 188 -6.04 -27.75 -10.50
C PRO A 188 -6.51 -28.78 -9.48
N THR A 189 -6.19 -28.59 -8.21
CA THR A 189 -6.53 -29.46 -7.08
C THR A 189 -7.04 -28.63 -5.91
N ASN A 190 -7.59 -29.29 -4.88
CA ASN A 190 -8.03 -28.61 -3.65
C ASN A 190 -6.90 -28.26 -2.66
N TRP A 191 -5.66 -28.59 -3.02
CA TRP A 191 -4.48 -28.33 -2.19
C TRP A 191 -3.46 -27.39 -2.84
N PHE A 192 -3.66 -27.02 -4.11
CA PHE A 192 -2.77 -26.12 -4.86
C PHE A 192 -3.54 -25.04 -5.61
N GLU A 193 -3.07 -23.81 -5.48
CA GLU A 193 -3.53 -22.68 -6.26
C GLU A 193 -2.34 -21.86 -6.77
N LEU A 194 -2.48 -21.36 -7.99
CA LEU A 194 -1.59 -20.36 -8.58
C LEU A 194 -2.42 -19.14 -8.97
N VAL A 195 -1.96 -17.98 -8.56
CA VAL A 195 -2.51 -16.68 -8.95
C VAL A 195 -1.44 -15.89 -9.67
N SER A 196 -1.76 -15.35 -10.84
CA SER A 196 -0.90 -14.44 -11.58
C SER A 196 -1.69 -13.17 -11.88
N ASN A 197 -1.24 -12.07 -11.30
CA ASN A 197 -1.79 -10.74 -11.48
C ASN A 197 -0.86 -9.90 -12.33
N ASN A 198 -1.39 -9.19 -13.29
CA ASN A 198 -0.62 -8.34 -14.19
C ASN A 198 -1.32 -7.01 -14.39
N TYR A 199 -0.54 -5.94 -14.43
CA TYR A 199 -0.98 -4.58 -14.65
C TYR A 199 -0.06 -3.87 -15.63
N GLY A 200 -0.59 -2.89 -16.36
CA GLY A 200 0.22 -2.12 -17.31
C GLY A 200 0.41 -2.82 -18.65
N LEU A 201 -0.54 -3.66 -19.06
CA LEU A 201 -0.53 -4.32 -20.39
C LEU A 201 -0.82 -3.33 -21.52
N GLY A 202 -1.09 -2.10 -21.19
CA GLY A 202 -1.33 -0.97 -22.07
C GLY A 202 -0.59 0.26 -21.60
N GLU A 203 -0.93 1.40 -22.17
CA GLU A 203 -0.42 2.67 -21.70
C GLU A 203 -1.23 3.13 -20.48
N ASP A 204 -0.63 3.10 -19.33
CA ASP A 204 -1.21 3.36 -18.05
C ASP A 204 -0.30 4.26 -17.23
N ASP A 205 -0.87 5.14 -16.44
CA ASP A 205 -0.09 6.02 -15.58
C ASP A 205 -0.76 6.24 -14.24
N THR A 206 0.06 6.25 -13.23
CA THR A 206 -0.36 6.51 -11.87
C THR A 206 0.26 7.75 -11.28
N LEU A 207 1.22 8.35 -11.95
CA LEU A 207 2.08 9.38 -11.39
C LEU A 207 2.15 10.65 -12.25
N GLU A 208 1.17 10.88 -13.12
CA GLU A 208 1.05 12.14 -13.83
C GLU A 208 1.08 13.33 -12.86
N GLN A 209 0.53 13.12 -11.69
CA GLN A 209 0.53 14.09 -10.62
C GLN A 209 1.93 14.47 -10.16
N GLN A 210 2.82 13.52 -10.01
CA GLN A 210 4.21 13.83 -9.70
C GLN A 210 4.83 14.64 -10.81
N SER A 211 4.53 14.34 -12.07
CA SER A 211 5.01 15.13 -13.19
C SER A 211 4.39 16.53 -13.23
N GLN A 212 3.15 16.72 -12.85
CA GLN A 212 2.50 18.03 -12.74
C GLN A 212 3.06 18.85 -11.57
N LEU A 213 3.21 18.25 -10.41
CA LEU A 213 3.82 18.87 -9.24
C LEU A 213 5.25 19.32 -9.51
N TYR A 214 5.95 18.57 -10.33
CA TYR A 214 7.33 18.86 -10.72
C TYR A 214 7.45 19.71 -11.99
N GLY A 215 6.41 20.46 -12.33
CA GLY A 215 6.43 21.39 -13.45
C GLY A 215 6.37 20.72 -14.83
N GLY A 216 6.04 19.45 -14.88
CA GLY A 216 5.84 18.72 -16.13
C GLY A 216 4.50 19.06 -16.77
N THR A 217 4.50 19.60 -17.96
CA THR A 217 3.30 19.80 -18.75
C THR A 217 3.06 18.59 -19.62
N GLY A 218 2.25 17.63 -19.13
CA GLY A 218 1.73 16.56 -19.94
C GLY A 218 2.66 15.36 -20.17
N ALA A 219 3.69 15.18 -19.37
CA ALA A 219 4.47 13.95 -19.39
C ALA A 219 3.70 12.86 -18.67
N THR A 220 3.52 11.74 -19.32
CA THR A 220 2.82 10.57 -18.79
C THR A 220 3.83 9.53 -18.36
N ARG A 221 3.68 9.03 -17.14
CA ARG A 221 4.46 7.92 -16.62
C ARG A 221 3.58 6.69 -16.53
N SER A 222 4.05 5.61 -17.07
CA SER A 222 3.33 4.34 -17.09
C SER A 222 3.99 3.33 -16.17
N ARG A 223 3.20 2.40 -15.64
CA ARG A 223 3.61 1.35 -14.72
C ARG A 223 3.35 -0.01 -15.34
N VAL A 224 4.32 -0.90 -15.17
CA VAL A 224 4.16 -2.34 -15.38
C VAL A 224 4.38 -3.03 -14.04
N HIS A 225 3.48 -3.92 -13.67
CA HIS A 225 3.54 -4.62 -12.40
C HIS A 225 3.03 -6.04 -12.55
N THR A 226 3.69 -6.99 -11.90
CA THR A 226 3.25 -8.38 -11.82
C THR A 226 3.40 -8.89 -10.39
N ASP A 227 2.35 -9.49 -9.88
CA ASP A 227 2.28 -10.14 -8.58
C ASP A 227 1.85 -11.59 -8.81
N ASN A 228 2.69 -12.54 -8.41
CA ASN A 228 2.44 -13.95 -8.65
C ASN A 228 2.56 -14.73 -7.36
N SER A 229 1.53 -15.52 -7.08
CA SER A 229 1.42 -16.24 -5.82
C SER A 229 1.12 -17.72 -6.02
N ILE A 230 1.67 -18.53 -5.15
CA ILE A 230 1.27 -19.93 -4.97
C ILE A 230 0.71 -20.15 -3.57
N GLU A 231 -0.31 -20.99 -3.49
CA GLU A 231 -0.87 -21.46 -2.23
C GLU A 231 -0.83 -22.98 -2.18
N LEU A 232 -0.35 -23.53 -1.06
CA LEU A 232 -0.20 -24.96 -0.84
C LEU A 232 -0.86 -25.34 0.49
N LYS A 233 -1.98 -26.08 0.44
CA LYS A 233 -2.55 -26.75 1.60
C LYS A 233 -2.03 -28.19 1.66
N TYR A 234 -0.87 -28.39 2.22
CA TYR A 234 -0.14 -29.66 2.17
C TYR A 234 -0.51 -30.65 3.30
N TYR A 235 -1.30 -30.20 4.28
CA TYR A 235 -1.83 -31.04 5.35
C TYR A 235 -3.30 -30.69 5.61
N ASP A 236 -4.16 -31.71 5.62
CA ASP A 236 -5.60 -31.57 5.88
C ASP A 236 -6.10 -32.85 6.58
N LYS A 237 -6.22 -32.77 7.91
CA LYS A 237 -6.62 -33.87 8.81
C LYS A 237 -7.63 -33.37 9.86
N PRO A 238 -8.90 -33.18 9.50
CA PRO A 238 -9.90 -32.50 10.34
C PRO A 238 -10.21 -33.15 11.69
N LYS A 239 -9.74 -34.39 11.90
CA LYS A 239 -9.91 -35.12 13.16
C LYS A 239 -8.73 -35.00 14.11
N ASN A 240 -7.62 -34.43 13.68
CA ASN A 240 -6.43 -34.25 14.49
C ASN A 240 -6.52 -32.96 15.30
N PHE A 241 -5.69 -32.86 16.35
CA PHE A 241 -5.57 -31.61 17.12
C PHE A 241 -5.09 -30.45 16.23
N MET A 242 -4.06 -30.69 15.42
CA MET A 242 -3.65 -29.84 14.31
C MET A 242 -4.33 -30.38 13.05
N ASP A 243 -5.25 -29.64 12.51
CA ASP A 243 -6.17 -30.07 11.46
C ASP A 243 -5.75 -29.64 10.07
N LYS A 244 -5.07 -28.48 9.92
CA LYS A 244 -4.60 -28.00 8.62
C LYS A 244 -3.24 -27.32 8.70
N MET A 245 -2.51 -27.37 7.59
CA MET A 245 -1.32 -26.55 7.35
C MET A 245 -1.34 -26.06 5.91
N ALA A 246 -1.03 -24.80 5.73
CA ALA A 246 -0.88 -24.23 4.41
C ALA A 246 0.28 -23.23 4.37
N PHE A 247 0.82 -23.09 3.18
CA PHE A 247 1.94 -22.22 2.88
C PHE A 247 1.60 -21.34 1.67
N THR A 248 2.04 -20.08 1.71
CA THR A 248 1.94 -19.16 0.57
C THR A 248 3.29 -18.56 0.26
N LEU A 249 3.54 -18.31 -1.02
CA LEU A 249 4.70 -17.59 -1.52
C LEU A 249 4.22 -16.63 -2.60
N THR A 250 4.56 -15.36 -2.45
CA THR A 250 4.31 -14.30 -3.45
C THR A 250 5.63 -13.73 -3.91
N GLY A 251 5.74 -13.51 -5.22
CA GLY A 251 6.80 -12.73 -5.85
C GLY A 251 6.18 -11.56 -6.60
N ASP A 252 6.71 -10.37 -6.38
CA ASP A 252 6.16 -9.11 -6.85
C ASP A 252 7.24 -8.28 -7.52
N LEU A 253 6.96 -7.82 -8.74
CA LEU A 253 7.91 -7.06 -9.55
C LEU A 253 7.19 -5.94 -10.28
N GLY A 254 7.79 -4.77 -10.28
CA GLY A 254 7.26 -3.65 -11.05
C GLY A 254 8.33 -2.64 -11.45
N CYS A 255 8.03 -1.85 -12.46
CA CYS A 255 8.83 -0.71 -12.85
C CYS A 255 7.96 0.35 -13.53
N GLU A 256 8.45 1.56 -13.55
CA GLU A 256 7.84 2.67 -14.27
C GLU A 256 8.69 3.11 -15.45
N TYR A 257 8.02 3.63 -16.47
CA TYR A 257 8.64 4.16 -17.68
C TYR A 257 7.87 5.38 -18.22
N GLY A 258 8.51 6.17 -19.06
CA GLY A 258 7.94 7.42 -19.57
C GLY A 258 8.02 8.56 -18.54
N GLY A 259 7.14 9.52 -18.67
CA GLY A 259 7.15 10.72 -17.84
C GLY A 259 8.36 11.62 -18.12
N GLY A 260 8.40 12.71 -17.42
CA GLY A 260 9.39 13.74 -17.62
C GLY A 260 8.92 14.80 -18.63
N PRO A 261 9.05 16.08 -18.32
CA PRO A 261 8.77 17.13 -19.27
C PRO A 261 9.73 17.00 -20.43
N ALA A 262 9.28 17.25 -21.65
CA ALA A 262 10.20 17.44 -22.77
C ALA A 262 11.16 18.58 -22.40
N GLY A 263 12.37 18.26 -21.99
CA GLY A 263 13.41 19.20 -21.58
C GLY A 263 13.35 19.69 -20.13
N GLY A 264 12.55 19.06 -19.25
CA GLY A 264 12.47 19.44 -17.84
C GLY A 264 13.21 18.47 -16.93
N ALA A 265 14.12 18.98 -16.12
CA ALA A 265 14.57 18.30 -14.94
C ALA A 265 13.37 18.10 -13.98
N TYR A 266 13.33 17.04 -13.19
CA TYR A 266 12.59 17.05 -11.94
C TYR A 266 12.92 18.35 -11.24
N PRO A 267 11.95 19.14 -10.79
CA PRO A 267 12.27 20.30 -9.99
C PRO A 267 12.99 19.79 -8.75
N THR A 268 14.27 20.01 -8.78
CA THR A 268 15.13 19.76 -7.64
C THR A 268 14.94 20.97 -6.74
N ASN A 269 13.96 21.05 -5.89
CA ASN A 269 13.85 22.11 -4.91
C ASN A 269 15.10 22.18 -4.03
N GLY A 270 16.26 22.40 -4.65
CA GLY A 270 17.56 22.38 -4.05
C GLY A 270 18.23 20.98 -4.00
N LEU A 271 17.55 19.92 -4.37
CA LEU A 271 18.15 18.61 -4.56
C LEU A 271 18.67 18.52 -5.97
N SER A 272 19.98 18.55 -6.10
CA SER A 272 20.60 18.24 -7.37
C SER A 272 20.25 16.79 -7.74
N PRO A 273 19.79 16.53 -8.98
CA PRO A 273 19.97 15.22 -9.57
C PRO A 273 21.45 14.88 -9.37
N GLU A 274 21.74 13.64 -9.05
CA GLU A 274 23.10 13.22 -8.70
C GLU A 274 24.19 14.00 -9.42
N LYS A 275 24.97 14.71 -8.63
CA LYS A 275 26.04 15.56 -9.10
C LYS A 275 27.04 14.67 -9.85
N GLY A 276 27.06 14.73 -11.17
CA GLY A 276 28.06 14.09 -11.99
C GLY A 276 27.61 12.98 -12.92
N THR A 277 26.34 12.64 -12.99
CA THR A 277 25.81 11.82 -14.07
C THR A 277 25.13 12.70 -15.10
N SER A 278 25.48 12.53 -16.36
CA SER A 278 24.79 13.17 -17.49
C SER A 278 23.34 12.69 -17.68
N ASP A 279 22.89 11.82 -16.84
CA ASP A 279 21.53 11.37 -16.67
C ASP A 279 20.74 12.43 -15.88
N THR A 280 20.65 13.59 -16.47
CA THR A 280 19.60 14.53 -16.09
C THR A 280 18.27 13.81 -16.28
N TYR A 281 17.39 13.85 -15.29
CA TYR A 281 16.00 13.36 -15.35
C TYR A 281 15.14 14.05 -16.41
N SER A 282 15.78 14.70 -17.37
CA SER A 282 15.16 15.40 -18.49
C SER A 282 14.35 14.48 -19.41
N GLY A 283 14.45 13.19 -19.26
CA GLY A 283 13.81 12.21 -20.13
C GLY A 283 12.82 11.25 -19.45
N GLY A 284 12.45 11.47 -18.18
CA GLY A 284 11.61 10.51 -17.47
C GLY A 284 12.38 9.28 -16.97
N VAL A 285 11.66 8.20 -16.69
CA VAL A 285 12.21 6.92 -16.22
C VAL A 285 11.98 5.83 -17.27
N ASN A 286 12.75 4.78 -17.16
CA ASN A 286 12.71 3.69 -18.12
C ASN A 286 13.00 2.37 -17.40
N CYS A 287 12.17 1.37 -17.65
CA CYS A 287 12.36 0.02 -17.13
C CYS A 287 13.69 -0.63 -17.57
N HIS A 288 14.26 -0.16 -18.68
CA HIS A 288 15.54 -0.66 -19.18
C HIS A 288 16.74 0.15 -18.70
N SER A 289 16.55 1.38 -18.22
CA SER A 289 17.66 2.15 -17.68
C SER A 289 17.96 1.68 -16.26
N SER A 290 19.14 1.16 -16.07
CA SER A 290 19.54 0.57 -14.81
C SER A 290 20.65 1.36 -14.15
N ARG A 291 20.53 1.49 -12.83
CA ARG A 291 21.62 1.81 -11.94
C ARG A 291 21.85 0.55 -11.10
N ASN A 292 23.08 0.12 -10.95
CA ASN A 292 23.41 -1.11 -10.23
C ASN A 292 22.65 -2.36 -10.71
N GLY A 293 22.33 -2.43 -12.01
CA GLY A 293 21.64 -3.58 -12.61
C GLY A 293 20.11 -3.59 -12.46
N LEU A 294 19.51 -2.58 -11.82
CA LEU A 294 18.06 -2.44 -11.67
C LEU A 294 17.55 -1.18 -12.39
N PRO A 295 16.29 -1.15 -12.83
CA PRO A 295 15.67 0.07 -13.35
C PRO A 295 15.74 1.21 -12.32
N LYS A 296 15.77 2.46 -12.77
CA LYS A 296 15.87 3.63 -11.89
C LYS A 296 14.64 3.82 -11.00
N GLN A 297 13.50 3.28 -11.40
CA GLN A 297 12.27 3.33 -10.62
C GLN A 297 11.60 1.97 -10.72
N ALA A 298 11.82 1.15 -9.71
CA ALA A 298 11.43 -0.24 -9.72
C ALA A 298 11.15 -0.76 -8.32
N PHE A 299 10.39 -1.82 -8.30
CA PHE A 299 10.03 -2.57 -7.13
C PHE A 299 10.32 -4.05 -7.37
N ALA A 300 10.91 -4.69 -6.42
CA ALA A 300 11.06 -6.14 -6.37
C ALA A 300 10.87 -6.63 -4.94
N GLY A 301 9.98 -7.59 -4.77
CA GLY A 301 9.67 -8.11 -3.45
C GLY A 301 9.26 -9.57 -3.47
N TRP A 302 9.33 -10.18 -2.32
CA TRP A 302 8.73 -11.49 -2.05
C TRP A 302 8.23 -11.55 -0.63
N MET A 303 7.18 -12.33 -0.40
CA MET A 303 6.68 -12.65 0.94
C MET A 303 6.28 -14.11 1.00
N ALA A 304 6.41 -14.70 2.17
CA ALA A 304 6.03 -16.08 2.42
C ALA A 304 5.36 -16.20 3.79
N TYR A 305 4.32 -17.00 3.86
CA TYR A 305 3.59 -17.26 5.09
C TYR A 305 3.28 -18.73 5.26
N GLN A 306 3.44 -19.19 6.49
CA GLN A 306 3.06 -20.51 6.94
C GLN A 306 1.98 -20.38 7.99
N ARG A 307 0.83 -21.08 7.79
CA ARG A 307 -0.27 -21.08 8.74
C ARG A 307 -0.62 -22.50 9.19
N PHE A 308 -0.87 -22.64 10.48
CA PHE A 308 -1.27 -23.85 11.17
C PHE A 308 -2.62 -23.63 11.82
N TRP A 309 -3.57 -24.55 11.63
CA TRP A 309 -4.89 -24.50 12.26
C TRP A 309 -5.04 -25.65 13.24
N PHE A 310 -5.74 -25.37 14.34
CA PHE A 310 -5.93 -26.30 15.44
C PHE A 310 -7.38 -26.32 15.91
N ARG A 311 -7.83 -27.48 16.42
CA ARG A 311 -9.15 -27.68 17.03
C ARG A 311 -10.31 -27.28 16.11
N LYS A 312 -10.31 -27.75 14.87
CA LYS A 312 -11.32 -27.45 13.85
C LYS A 312 -11.41 -25.95 13.56
N ASP A 313 -10.26 -25.35 13.27
CA ASP A 313 -10.08 -23.94 12.92
C ASP A 313 -10.36 -22.94 14.06
N VAL A 314 -10.56 -23.39 15.31
CA VAL A 314 -10.80 -22.48 16.44
C VAL A 314 -9.55 -21.65 16.77
N TRP A 315 -8.37 -22.22 16.55
CA TRP A 315 -7.09 -21.55 16.75
C TRP A 315 -6.25 -21.62 15.48
N ALA A 316 -5.51 -20.56 15.22
CA ALA A 316 -4.50 -20.60 14.18
C ALA A 316 -3.26 -19.81 14.58
N ILE A 317 -2.11 -20.29 14.09
CA ILE A 317 -0.82 -19.59 14.20
C ILE A 317 -0.32 -19.34 12.80
N THR A 318 0.11 -18.12 12.52
CA THR A 318 0.78 -17.76 11.29
C THR A 318 2.18 -17.23 11.58
N LEU A 319 3.13 -17.66 10.77
CA LEU A 319 4.50 -17.16 10.75
C LEU A 319 4.81 -16.73 9.33
N GLY A 320 5.41 -15.58 9.14
CA GLY A 320 5.78 -15.14 7.80
C GLY A 320 6.45 -13.80 7.79
N GLY A 321 6.58 -13.27 6.61
CA GLY A 321 7.20 -11.99 6.33
C GLY A 321 7.78 -11.95 4.94
N GLY A 322 8.57 -10.93 4.66
CA GLY A 322 9.08 -10.72 3.31
C GLY A 322 10.26 -9.78 3.25
N GLN A 323 10.63 -9.51 2.02
CA GLN A 323 11.66 -8.55 1.66
C GLN A 323 11.22 -7.76 0.46
N MET A 324 11.47 -6.48 0.50
CA MET A 324 11.21 -5.58 -0.60
C MET A 324 12.45 -4.75 -0.90
N THR A 325 12.69 -4.51 -2.18
CA THR A 325 13.61 -3.50 -2.67
C THR A 325 12.82 -2.54 -3.53
N ASN A 326 12.78 -1.28 -3.14
CA ASN A 326 12.19 -0.20 -3.91
C ASN A 326 13.31 0.75 -4.35
N GLN A 327 13.35 1.01 -5.63
CA GLN A 327 14.36 1.86 -6.21
C GLN A 327 13.69 3.09 -6.82
N GLY A 328 13.95 4.27 -6.28
CA GLY A 328 13.50 5.55 -6.80
C GLY A 328 12.07 5.80 -6.37
N ARG A 329 11.25 5.55 -5.73
CA ARG A 329 9.84 5.93 -5.45
C ARG A 329 8.83 5.29 -6.41
N TYR A 330 9.08 4.05 -6.77
CA TYR A 330 8.11 3.28 -7.56
C TYR A 330 6.73 3.24 -6.87
N LEU A 331 6.70 2.78 -5.64
CA LEU A 331 5.57 2.85 -4.73
C LEU A 331 6.09 3.34 -3.39
N THR A 332 5.42 4.30 -2.80
CA THR A 332 5.80 4.84 -1.51
C THR A 332 4.82 4.40 -0.45
N LEU A 333 5.34 3.86 0.63
CA LEU A 333 4.54 3.57 1.81
C LEU A 333 4.09 4.87 2.44
N LEU A 334 2.80 5.04 2.65
CA LEU A 334 2.22 6.27 3.14
C LEU A 334 1.85 6.16 4.63
N PRO A 335 2.20 7.14 5.45
CA PRO A 335 1.46 7.45 6.65
C PRO A 335 0.29 8.39 6.33
N PRO A 336 -0.87 7.91 5.85
CA PRO A 336 -1.93 8.78 5.32
C PRO A 336 -2.58 9.65 6.38
N ILE A 337 -2.39 9.32 7.64
CA ILE A 337 -2.96 10.08 8.77
C ILE A 337 -2.41 11.50 8.84
N ASN A 338 -1.14 11.69 8.59
CA ASN A 338 -0.51 13.01 8.66
C ASN A 338 -0.66 13.81 7.35
N ALA A 339 -1.82 13.69 6.71
CA ALA A 339 -2.15 14.36 5.46
C ALA A 339 -1.27 13.96 4.26
N ALA A 340 -0.50 12.89 4.35
CA ALA A 340 0.16 12.30 3.20
C ALA A 340 -0.88 11.81 2.19
N THR A 341 -0.60 11.97 0.92
CA THR A 341 -1.48 11.57 -0.19
C THR A 341 -0.68 10.82 -1.23
N ALA A 342 -1.36 10.25 -2.23
CA ALA A 342 -0.69 9.66 -3.40
C ALA A 342 0.22 10.68 -4.11
N VAL A 343 -0.09 11.97 -3.98
CA VAL A 343 0.68 13.08 -4.54
C VAL A 343 1.91 13.39 -3.68
N THR A 344 1.73 13.51 -2.38
CA THR A 344 2.80 13.94 -1.46
C THR A 344 3.74 12.80 -1.10
N GLY A 345 3.25 11.56 -1.07
CA GLY A 345 4.04 10.40 -0.71
C GLY A 345 4.45 10.38 0.75
N THR A 346 5.41 9.52 1.08
CA THR A 346 5.98 9.44 2.43
C THR A 346 7.21 10.34 2.56
N PRO A 347 7.37 11.04 3.69
CA PRO A 347 8.43 12.03 3.85
C PRO A 347 9.84 11.44 3.86
N TYR A 348 10.02 10.19 4.22
CA TYR A 348 11.34 9.63 4.51
C TYR A 348 11.81 8.59 3.53
N PHE A 349 11.05 8.36 2.48
CA PHE A 349 11.43 7.41 1.45
C PHE A 349 12.46 8.00 0.48
N THR A 350 13.06 7.14 -0.33
CA THR A 350 14.01 7.59 -1.35
C THR A 350 13.34 8.56 -2.31
N GLU A 351 14.02 9.64 -2.66
CA GLU A 351 13.43 10.70 -3.48
C GLU A 351 13.80 10.63 -4.94
N ASN A 352 15.01 10.16 -5.21
CA ASN A 352 15.52 10.16 -6.56
C ASN A 352 15.39 8.78 -7.18
N PRO A 353 14.99 8.70 -8.47
CA PRO A 353 15.10 7.45 -9.20
C PRO A 353 16.51 6.87 -9.12
N GLY A 354 16.61 5.61 -8.73
CA GLY A 354 17.87 4.91 -8.51
C GLY A 354 18.35 4.88 -7.06
N ASP A 355 17.84 5.73 -6.18
CA ASP A 355 18.07 5.57 -4.75
C ASP A 355 17.31 4.35 -4.24
N ARG A 356 18.01 3.49 -3.53
CA ARG A 356 17.46 2.21 -3.09
C ARG A 356 16.98 2.28 -1.65
N ALA A 357 15.80 1.74 -1.38
CA ALA A 357 15.37 1.31 -0.07
C ALA A 357 15.18 -0.20 -0.06
N GLN A 358 15.78 -0.88 0.90
CA GLN A 358 15.60 -2.31 1.12
C GLN A 358 14.99 -2.52 2.50
N MET A 359 13.86 -3.21 2.54
CA MET A 359 13.09 -3.44 3.74
C MET A 359 12.85 -4.93 3.94
N HIS A 360 12.82 -5.34 5.20
CA HIS A 360 12.56 -6.70 5.63
C HIS A 360 11.50 -6.68 6.72
N ASP A 361 10.66 -7.67 6.74
CA ASP A 361 9.67 -7.85 7.80
C ASP A 361 9.52 -9.30 8.21
N GLY A 362 9.09 -9.51 9.44
CA GLY A 362 8.74 -10.80 9.98
C GLY A 362 7.60 -10.67 10.97
N THR A 363 6.63 -11.56 10.90
CA THR A 363 5.39 -11.50 11.66
C THR A 363 5.05 -12.84 12.31
N PHE A 364 4.58 -12.79 13.55
CA PHE A 364 3.93 -13.86 14.27
C PHE A 364 2.50 -13.45 14.58
N THR A 365 1.53 -14.27 14.20
CA THR A 365 0.09 -14.03 14.44
C THR A 365 -0.52 -15.22 15.14
N LEU A 366 -1.34 -14.94 16.15
CA LEU A 366 -2.18 -15.90 16.86
C LEU A 366 -3.65 -15.48 16.71
N ASP A 367 -4.47 -16.37 16.15
CA ASP A 367 -5.90 -16.18 16.01
C ASP A 367 -6.69 -17.10 16.93
N TYR A 368 -7.71 -16.56 17.58
CA TYR A 368 -8.80 -17.27 18.22
C TYR A 368 -10.11 -16.99 17.48
N MET A 369 -10.66 -18.03 16.87
CA MET A 369 -11.84 -17.98 16.01
C MET A 369 -12.94 -18.89 16.56
N PRO A 370 -13.66 -18.47 17.64
CA PRO A 370 -14.69 -19.29 18.27
C PRO A 370 -15.88 -19.58 17.36
N SER A 371 -16.06 -18.80 16.32
CA SER A 371 -17.03 -19.00 15.26
C SER A 371 -16.51 -18.44 13.93
N GLN A 372 -17.17 -18.77 12.84
CA GLN A 372 -16.85 -18.23 11.51
C GLN A 372 -17.10 -16.71 11.38
N PHE A 373 -17.71 -16.08 12.38
CA PHE A 373 -18.15 -14.69 12.35
C PHE A 373 -17.25 -13.74 13.12
N ILE A 374 -16.34 -14.26 13.94
CA ILE A 374 -15.48 -13.42 14.79
C ILE A 374 -14.07 -14.01 14.89
N THR A 375 -13.09 -13.12 14.81
CA THR A 375 -11.68 -13.42 15.05
C THR A 375 -11.13 -12.45 16.09
N PHE A 376 -10.51 -12.99 17.13
CA PHE A 376 -9.61 -12.27 18.03
C PHE A 376 -8.19 -12.57 17.56
N ARG A 377 -7.44 -11.53 17.22
CA ARG A 377 -6.09 -11.65 16.68
C ARG A 377 -5.09 -10.94 17.57
N TRP A 378 -3.99 -11.61 17.82
CA TRP A 378 -2.80 -11.05 18.44
C TRP A 378 -1.65 -11.23 17.47
N GLU A 379 -0.93 -10.14 17.23
CA GLU A 379 0.15 -10.12 16.27
C GLU A 379 1.34 -9.34 16.80
N THR A 380 2.54 -9.82 16.49
CA THR A 380 3.78 -9.08 16.70
C THR A 380 4.57 -9.12 15.42
N GLY A 381 4.98 -7.94 14.96
CA GLY A 381 5.78 -7.75 13.76
C GLY A 381 7.08 -7.02 14.06
N TYR A 382 8.14 -7.44 13.41
CA TYR A 382 9.41 -6.73 13.36
C TYR A 382 9.69 -6.30 11.93
N ARG A 383 10.13 -5.06 11.76
CA ARG A 383 10.41 -4.45 10.47
C ARG A 383 11.77 -3.79 10.52
N PHE A 384 12.52 -3.91 9.43
CA PHE A 384 13.84 -3.33 9.28
C PHE A 384 14.03 -2.70 7.91
N SER A 385 14.69 -1.56 7.84
CA SER A 385 15.06 -0.88 6.60
C SER A 385 16.56 -0.56 6.60
N ASP A 386 17.21 -0.63 5.45
CA ASP A 386 18.60 -0.19 5.30
C ASP A 386 18.74 1.33 5.36
N ILE A 387 17.64 2.07 5.22
CA ILE A 387 17.53 3.51 5.43
C ILE A 387 16.71 3.82 6.68
N PRO A 388 16.99 4.88 7.43
CA PRO A 388 16.11 5.34 8.50
C PRO A 388 14.75 5.75 7.93
N TYR A 389 13.69 5.15 8.45
CA TYR A 389 12.35 5.30 7.86
C TYR A 389 11.26 5.59 8.89
N TRP A 390 11.29 4.95 10.06
CA TRP A 390 10.24 5.07 11.07
C TRP A 390 10.55 6.18 12.07
N THR A 391 9.52 6.91 12.44
CA THR A 391 9.59 7.90 13.51
C THR A 391 9.94 7.21 14.83
N GLY A 392 10.88 7.77 15.55
CA GLY A 392 11.39 7.25 16.82
C GLY A 392 10.79 7.96 18.04
N HIS A 393 11.33 7.63 19.21
CA HIS A 393 10.85 8.15 20.49
C HIS A 393 10.98 9.67 20.58
N GLY A 394 9.86 10.34 20.87
CA GLY A 394 9.80 11.81 20.88
C GLY A 394 9.84 12.45 19.48
N GLY A 395 9.84 11.64 18.43
CA GLY A 395 9.76 12.11 17.06
C GLY A 395 8.31 12.32 16.62
N ILE A 396 8.15 13.20 15.65
CA ILE A 396 6.85 13.55 15.05
C ILE A 396 6.94 13.39 13.55
N THR A 397 5.97 12.68 12.97
CA THR A 397 5.89 12.52 11.52
C THR A 397 5.41 13.82 10.87
N PRO A 398 6.12 14.37 9.87
CA PRO A 398 5.73 15.61 9.22
C PRO A 398 4.34 15.52 8.60
N PRO A 399 3.50 16.55 8.74
CA PRO A 399 2.22 16.61 8.07
C PRO A 399 2.39 16.80 6.56
N GLY A 400 1.42 16.31 5.79
CA GLY A 400 1.39 16.48 4.34
C GLY A 400 2.29 15.53 3.56
N GLY A 401 3.09 14.72 4.25
CA GLY A 401 3.99 13.76 3.63
C GLY A 401 5.09 14.42 2.81
N ASN A 402 5.56 13.73 1.80
CA ASN A 402 6.65 14.15 0.94
C ASN A 402 6.22 14.08 -0.54
N ASN A 403 6.07 15.21 -1.16
CA ASN A 403 5.79 15.33 -2.60
C ASN A 403 7.05 15.24 -3.47
N GLY A 404 8.15 14.80 -2.92
CA GLY A 404 9.46 14.74 -3.56
C GLY A 404 10.32 15.97 -3.30
N SER A 405 9.88 16.87 -2.44
CA SER A 405 10.60 18.06 -2.09
C SER A 405 10.96 18.08 -0.60
N PRO A 406 12.23 18.10 -0.24
CA PRO A 406 12.65 18.30 1.14
C PRO A 406 12.16 19.61 1.75
N ALA A 407 11.81 20.60 0.92
CA ALA A 407 11.27 21.86 1.39
C ALA A 407 9.88 21.73 2.03
N ASP A 408 9.18 20.62 1.77
CA ASP A 408 7.87 20.35 2.37
C ASP A 408 7.96 19.81 3.80
N TYR A 409 9.14 19.42 4.24
CA TYR A 409 9.35 19.03 5.62
C TYR A 409 9.29 20.25 6.53
N GLN A 410 8.41 20.19 7.47
CA GLN A 410 8.34 21.14 8.57
C GLN A 410 9.01 20.52 9.78
N CYS A 411 9.82 21.27 10.47
CA CYS A 411 10.52 20.82 11.65
C CYS A 411 9.78 21.22 12.91
N ALA A 412 9.64 20.34 13.89
CA ALA A 412 8.92 20.61 15.12
C ALA A 412 9.58 21.70 15.96
N ALA A 413 8.78 22.60 16.48
CA ALA A 413 9.21 23.61 17.41
C ALA A 413 9.26 23.03 18.82
N GLY A 414 10.38 23.17 19.47
CA GLY A 414 10.50 23.03 20.90
C GLY A 414 10.19 21.62 21.41
N GLY A 415 10.30 21.42 22.61
CA GLY A 415 10.26 20.14 23.26
C GLY A 415 11.64 19.51 23.13
N ASP A 416 11.80 18.41 23.70
CA ASP A 416 13.04 17.71 23.91
C ASP A 416 13.68 17.08 22.66
N ALA A 417 13.39 17.56 21.47
CA ALA A 417 14.31 17.40 20.33
C ALA A 417 15.63 18.06 20.77
N GLY A 418 16.20 17.48 21.77
CA GLY A 418 17.35 17.98 22.50
C GLY A 418 18.43 18.33 21.50
N ALA A 419 19.08 19.43 21.70
CA ALA A 419 20.18 19.96 20.88
C ALA A 419 21.29 18.93 20.57
N GLY A 420 21.19 17.71 21.01
CA GLY A 420 22.06 16.59 20.70
C GLY A 420 21.63 15.66 19.58
N TYR A 421 20.39 15.75 19.08
CA TYR A 421 19.86 14.84 18.07
C TYR A 421 19.76 15.42 16.67
N PHE A 422 20.00 16.70 16.49
CA PHE A 422 20.20 17.21 15.15
C PHE A 422 21.56 16.69 14.66
N PRO A 423 21.61 15.70 13.76
CA PRO A 423 22.87 15.31 13.20
C PRO A 423 23.48 16.56 12.57
N THR A 424 24.70 16.89 12.92
CA THR A 424 25.48 17.84 12.13
C THR A 424 25.39 17.41 10.67
N ALA A 425 25.49 18.33 9.73
CA ALA A 425 25.42 17.99 8.28
C ALA A 425 26.32 16.80 7.91
N ALA A 426 27.42 16.58 8.63
CA ALA A 426 28.30 15.42 8.50
C ALA A 426 27.72 14.13 9.12
N GLY A 427 26.98 14.23 10.21
CA GLY A 427 26.29 13.08 10.82
C GLY A 427 25.02 12.68 10.09
N ALA A 428 24.33 13.63 9.47
CA ALA A 428 23.18 13.40 8.62
C ALA A 428 23.52 12.56 7.37
N ALA A 429 24.73 12.69 6.86
CA ALA A 429 25.18 11.92 5.69
C ALA A 429 25.44 10.44 5.99
N ALA A 430 25.63 10.07 7.25
CA ALA A 430 25.96 8.69 7.62
C ALA A 430 24.69 7.86 7.83
N GLY A 431 24.18 7.25 6.76
CA GLY A 431 23.09 6.30 6.78
C GLY A 431 21.71 6.84 6.39
N PHE A 432 21.61 8.10 6.03
CA PHE A 432 20.40 8.71 5.46
C PHE A 432 20.45 8.74 3.93
N THR A 433 19.32 8.74 3.29
CA THR A 433 19.22 9.07 1.86
C THR A 433 19.57 10.55 1.63
N THR A 434 19.90 10.91 0.40
CA THR A 434 20.14 12.31 0.02
C THR A 434 18.96 13.20 0.39
N GLY A 435 17.74 12.73 0.17
CA GLY A 435 16.53 13.47 0.49
C GLY A 435 16.32 13.66 1.99
N GLN A 436 16.58 12.64 2.78
CA GLN A 436 16.49 12.72 4.24
C GLN A 436 17.55 13.71 4.81
N ALA A 437 18.77 13.63 4.31
CA ALA A 437 19.83 14.54 4.71
C ALA A 437 19.49 16.00 4.36
N GLN A 438 18.90 16.23 3.19
CA GLN A 438 18.46 17.55 2.77
C GLN A 438 17.26 18.05 3.59
N ALA A 439 16.31 17.19 3.90
CA ALA A 439 15.18 17.52 4.77
C ALA A 439 15.66 17.99 6.16
N ILE A 440 16.58 17.27 6.75
CA ILE A 440 17.22 17.63 8.02
C ILE A 440 17.93 18.99 7.90
N SER A 441 18.68 19.19 6.82
CA SER A 441 19.37 20.45 6.57
C SER A 441 18.38 21.63 6.41
N ASN A 442 17.27 21.40 5.72
CA ASN A 442 16.21 22.41 5.54
C ASN A 442 15.51 22.74 6.86
N CYS A 443 15.28 21.75 7.70
CA CYS A 443 14.76 21.93 9.04
C CYS A 443 15.66 22.84 9.88
N ILE A 444 16.96 22.59 9.88
CA ILE A 444 17.95 23.39 10.59
C ILE A 444 17.95 24.83 10.04
N GLY A 445 17.95 24.98 8.72
CA GLY A 445 17.93 26.28 8.05
C GLY A 445 16.67 27.11 8.32
N ALA A 446 15.51 26.47 8.34
CA ALA A 446 14.23 27.11 8.66
C ALA A 446 14.21 27.65 10.11
N GLY A 447 14.73 26.88 11.05
CA GLY A 447 14.85 27.30 12.43
C GLY A 447 15.77 28.53 12.60
N GLN A 448 16.86 28.59 11.85
CA GLN A 448 17.78 29.71 11.85
C GLN A 448 17.20 30.97 11.20
N ASN A 449 16.48 30.82 10.11
CA ASN A 449 15.88 31.95 9.36
C ASN A 449 14.68 32.58 10.07
N ALA A 450 14.01 31.89 10.97
CA ALA A 450 12.89 32.41 11.73
C ALA A 450 13.29 33.30 12.91
N GLY A 451 14.57 33.69 13.03
CA GLY A 451 15.05 34.64 14.04
C GLY A 451 15.09 34.10 15.47
N GLY A 452 14.83 32.82 15.63
CA GLY A 452 14.99 32.13 16.90
C GLY A 452 16.37 31.49 17.00
N SER A 453 16.87 31.31 18.16
CA SER A 453 18.09 30.57 18.46
C SER A 453 17.91 29.08 18.19
N GLY A 454 17.74 28.71 16.92
CA GLY A 454 17.75 27.32 16.47
C GLY A 454 16.56 26.43 16.91
N THR A 455 15.49 27.00 17.45
CA THR A 455 14.44 26.26 18.12
C THR A 455 13.04 26.35 17.49
N ASN A 456 12.91 26.94 16.32
CA ASN A 456 11.64 27.02 15.61
C ASN A 456 11.48 25.90 14.56
N ALA A 457 12.25 24.85 14.66
CA ALA A 457 11.95 23.64 13.92
C ALA A 457 10.55 23.14 14.30
N LEU A 458 9.68 22.92 13.32
CA LEU A 458 8.27 22.55 13.57
C LEU A 458 8.08 21.05 13.71
N TRP A 459 9.03 20.25 13.19
CA TRP A 459 8.91 18.78 13.20
C TRP A 459 10.29 18.12 13.26
N TRP A 460 10.46 17.12 14.11
CA TRP A 460 11.65 16.29 14.20
C TRP A 460 11.26 14.82 14.28
N PRO A 461 11.59 14.00 13.28
CA PRO A 461 11.09 12.63 13.22
C PRO A 461 11.89 11.61 14.01
N ASP A 462 13.11 11.90 14.46
CA ASP A 462 14.02 10.96 15.15
C ASP A 462 14.06 9.58 14.45
N LEU A 463 14.39 9.56 13.17
CA LEU A 463 14.24 8.39 12.32
C LEU A 463 15.04 7.18 12.77
N ARG A 464 14.38 6.02 12.77
CA ARG A 464 14.93 4.71 13.11
C ARG A 464 14.93 3.79 11.89
N LYS A 465 15.83 2.80 11.91
CA LYS A 465 15.93 1.76 10.85
C LYS A 465 15.03 0.58 11.11
N ASP A 466 14.49 0.45 12.30
CA ASP A 466 13.67 -0.66 12.72
C ASP A 466 12.43 -0.20 13.47
N GLN A 467 11.46 -1.08 13.46
CA GLN A 467 10.18 -0.92 14.13
C GLN A 467 9.70 -2.27 14.63
N THR A 468 9.29 -2.33 15.88
CA THR A 468 8.54 -3.48 16.42
C THR A 468 7.14 -3.04 16.78
N VAL A 469 6.15 -3.77 16.31
CA VAL A 469 4.75 -3.50 16.60
C VAL A 469 4.08 -4.70 17.25
N ALA A 470 3.14 -4.45 18.14
CA ALA A 470 2.26 -5.46 18.72
C ALA A 470 0.81 -5.01 18.55
N THR A 471 -0.01 -5.83 17.93
CA THR A 471 -1.41 -5.53 17.61
C THR A 471 -2.34 -6.52 18.26
N MET A 472 -3.44 -6.03 18.82
CA MET A 472 -4.60 -6.83 19.22
C MET A 472 -5.80 -6.33 18.42
N ALA A 473 -6.49 -7.23 17.72
CA ALA A 473 -7.64 -6.89 16.89
C ALA A 473 -8.86 -7.75 17.20
N ILE A 474 -10.03 -7.16 17.03
CA ILE A 474 -11.34 -7.81 17.09
C ILE A 474 -12.03 -7.56 15.74
N MET A 475 -12.21 -8.62 14.99
CA MET A 475 -12.80 -8.55 13.67
C MET A 475 -14.08 -9.37 13.61
N VAL A 476 -15.13 -8.78 13.06
CA VAL A 476 -16.45 -9.42 12.92
C VAL A 476 -16.91 -9.36 11.47
N ARG A 477 -17.48 -10.48 10.99
CA ARG A 477 -18.11 -10.55 9.66
C ARG A 477 -19.31 -11.50 9.68
N PHE A 478 -20.43 -11.09 9.15
CA PHE A 478 -21.62 -11.94 8.92
C PHE A 478 -22.49 -11.41 7.79
#